data_3c9c62f5c824552cd7783da10844d884
#
_entry.id   3c9c62f5c824552cd7783da10844d884
#
_cell.length_a   1.000
_cell.length_b   1.000
_cell.length_c   1.000
_cell.angle_alpha   90.00
_cell.angle_beta   90.00
_cell.angle_gamma   90.00
#
_symmetry.space_group_name_H-M   'P 1'
#
loop_
_entity.id
_entity.type
_entity.pdbx_description
1 polymer ?
#
loop_
_entity_poly.entity_id
_entity_poly.type
_entity_poly.pdbx_seq_one_letter_code
_entity_poly.pdbx_strand_id
1 'polypeptide(L)'
;MAMYHRENDQEDFLVLSGEAVAILEGEERPLRPWDFVHCPAGTNHVLVGAGDGPCVVLAVGARDRSTGPDWGAYTVDEAAQRHGAGVEQETNEPSEAYARFAKGGLARYREGSLP
;
A
#
# COMPACT_ATOMS: atom_id res chain seq x y z
N MET A 1 7.25 -1.93 1.65
CA MET A 1 6.47 -0.68 1.68
C MET A 1 5.82 -0.50 0.33
N ALA A 2 4.56 -0.16 0.30
CA ALA A 2 3.88 0.27 -0.92
C ALA A 2 4.05 1.78 -1.10
N MET A 3 3.77 2.26 -2.29
CA MET A 3 3.70 3.69 -2.59
C MET A 3 2.23 4.08 -2.76
N TYR A 4 1.89 5.31 -2.39
CA TYR A 4 0.54 5.86 -2.53
C TYR A 4 0.09 5.80 -3.99
N HIS A 5 -1.06 5.18 -4.21
CA HIS A 5 -1.56 4.91 -5.55
C HIS A 5 -3.08 4.75 -5.56
N ARG A 6 -3.64 4.74 -6.75
CA ARG A 6 -5.00 4.25 -7.01
C ARG A 6 -4.94 3.09 -7.98
N GLU A 7 -5.76 2.09 -7.76
CA GLU A 7 -5.99 1.01 -8.72
C GLU A 7 -7.37 1.16 -9.39
N ASN A 8 -7.49 0.66 -10.61
CA ASN A 8 -8.78 0.63 -11.31
C ASN A 8 -9.68 -0.51 -10.81
N ASP A 9 -9.15 -1.38 -9.97
CA ASP A 9 -9.86 -2.42 -9.25
C ASP A 9 -9.92 -2.09 -7.75
N GLN A 10 -10.79 -2.78 -7.00
CA GLN A 10 -10.84 -2.65 -5.56
C GLN A 10 -9.67 -3.35 -4.87
N GLU A 11 -9.27 -2.83 -3.74
CA GLU A 11 -8.36 -3.49 -2.80
C GLU A 11 -8.90 -3.47 -1.38
N ASP A 12 -8.68 -4.56 -0.67
CA ASP A 12 -9.10 -4.74 0.71
C ASP A 12 -7.91 -5.09 1.59
N PHE A 13 -7.91 -4.59 2.80
CA PHE A 13 -6.81 -4.78 3.74
C PHE A 13 -7.33 -5.16 5.13
N LEU A 14 -6.73 -6.18 5.73
CA LEU A 14 -6.99 -6.56 7.12
C LEU A 14 -5.67 -6.53 7.90
N VAL A 15 -5.62 -5.71 8.95
CA VAL A 15 -4.46 -5.71 9.86
C VAL A 15 -4.51 -6.96 10.72
N LEU A 16 -3.49 -7.81 10.63
CA LEU A 16 -3.39 -9.04 11.42
C LEU A 16 -2.63 -8.82 12.71
N SER A 17 -1.55 -8.02 12.68
CA SER A 17 -0.78 -7.69 13.87
C SER A 17 0.00 -6.38 13.69
N GLY A 18 0.44 -5.78 14.78
CA GLY A 18 1.12 -4.49 14.78
C GLY A 18 0.17 -3.33 14.55
N GLU A 19 0.72 -2.16 14.27
CA GLU A 19 -0.02 -0.93 14.02
C GLU A 19 0.32 -0.39 12.63
N ALA A 20 -0.67 0.20 11.96
CA ALA A 20 -0.51 0.85 10.67
C ALA A 20 -1.22 2.20 10.64
N VAL A 21 -0.87 3.02 9.67
CA VAL A 21 -1.64 4.17 9.25
C VAL A 21 -2.08 3.93 7.82
N ALA A 22 -3.37 4.01 7.55
CA ALA A 22 -3.89 4.12 6.20
C ALA A 22 -3.95 5.59 5.81
N ILE A 23 -3.43 5.93 4.65
CA ILE A 23 -3.63 7.23 4.03
C ILE A 23 -4.62 7.02 2.90
N LEU A 24 -5.82 7.58 3.06
CA LEU A 24 -6.96 7.38 2.16
C LEU A 24 -7.43 8.75 1.67
N GLU A 25 -7.32 9.00 0.37
CA GLU A 25 -7.69 10.29 -0.23
C GLU A 25 -7.09 11.49 0.53
N GLY A 26 -5.81 11.39 0.93
CA GLY A 26 -5.07 12.40 1.68
C GLY A 26 -5.33 12.44 3.18
N GLU A 27 -6.25 11.63 3.70
CA GLU A 27 -6.56 11.56 5.13
C GLU A 27 -5.84 10.40 5.83
N GLU A 28 -5.22 10.67 6.95
CA GLU A 28 -4.57 9.67 7.79
C GLU A 28 -5.57 8.99 8.73
N ARG A 29 -5.56 7.65 8.76
CA ARG A 29 -6.38 6.82 9.62
C ARG A 29 -5.51 5.81 10.36
N PRO A 30 -5.36 5.90 11.68
CA PRO A 30 -4.65 4.88 12.45
C PRO A 30 -5.43 3.57 12.43
N LEU A 31 -4.71 2.47 12.24
CA LEU A 31 -5.25 1.12 12.20
C LEU A 31 -4.59 0.24 13.26
N ARG A 32 -5.39 -0.67 13.82
CA ARG A 32 -5.01 -1.68 14.81
C ARG A 32 -5.31 -3.07 14.29
N PRO A 33 -4.82 -4.12 14.94
CA PRO A 33 -5.19 -5.50 14.60
C PRO A 33 -6.72 -5.67 14.52
N TRP A 34 -7.16 -6.34 13.45
CA TRP A 34 -8.54 -6.60 13.07
C TRP A 34 -9.32 -5.43 12.47
N ASP A 35 -8.69 -4.27 12.30
CA ASP A 35 -9.27 -3.23 11.46
C ASP A 35 -9.23 -3.66 9.99
N PHE A 36 -10.36 -3.45 9.32
CA PHE A 36 -10.54 -3.76 7.90
C PHE A 36 -10.74 -2.48 7.11
N VAL A 37 -10.03 -2.34 6.00
CA VAL A 37 -10.13 -1.20 5.08
C VAL A 37 -10.58 -1.71 3.73
N HIS A 38 -11.66 -1.15 3.22
CA HIS A 38 -12.14 -1.38 1.86
C HIS A 38 -11.86 -0.14 1.01
N CYS A 39 -11.08 -0.32 -0.05
CA CYS A 39 -10.78 0.69 -1.05
C CYS A 39 -11.51 0.35 -2.35
N PRO A 40 -12.65 1.00 -2.64
CA PRO A 40 -13.29 0.88 -3.95
C PRO A 40 -12.32 1.24 -5.09
N ALA A 41 -12.61 0.76 -6.28
CA ALA A 41 -11.85 1.11 -7.48
C ALA A 41 -11.67 2.63 -7.60
N GLY A 42 -10.46 3.08 -7.90
CA GLY A 42 -10.11 4.50 -8.03
C GLY A 42 -9.80 5.23 -6.73
N THR A 43 -9.88 4.57 -5.57
CA THR A 43 -9.50 5.17 -4.28
C THR A 43 -7.99 5.31 -4.19
N ASN A 44 -7.51 6.54 -3.95
CA ASN A 44 -6.09 6.75 -3.66
C ASN A 44 -5.77 6.30 -2.25
N HIS A 45 -4.76 5.45 -2.09
CA HIS A 45 -4.44 4.88 -0.79
C HIS A 45 -3.01 4.37 -0.67
N VAL A 46 -2.57 4.23 0.57
CA VAL A 46 -1.41 3.44 1.00
C VAL A 46 -1.56 3.06 2.47
N LEU A 47 -1.05 1.90 2.85
CA LEU A 47 -0.86 1.52 4.24
C LEU A 47 0.62 1.58 4.60
N VAL A 48 0.92 2.25 5.71
CA VAL A 48 2.27 2.42 6.24
C VAL A 48 2.32 1.80 7.63
N GLY A 49 3.34 1.01 7.92
CA GLY A 49 3.57 0.50 9.27
C GLY A 49 3.80 1.66 10.24
N ALA A 50 3.18 1.57 11.40
CA ALA A 50 3.31 2.51 12.52
C ALA A 50 3.75 1.75 13.79
N GLY A 51 4.08 2.48 14.84
CA GLY A 51 4.53 1.85 16.09
C GLY A 51 5.97 1.33 16.04
N ASP A 52 6.36 0.60 17.09
CA ASP A 52 7.76 0.22 17.34
C ASP A 52 8.15 -1.14 16.73
N GLY A 53 7.23 -1.83 16.09
CA GLY A 53 7.43 -3.18 15.58
C GLY A 53 6.89 -3.40 14.18
N PRO A 54 7.05 -4.62 13.65
CA PRO A 54 6.53 -4.97 12.34
C PRO A 54 4.99 -4.97 12.35
N CYS A 55 4.41 -4.52 11.25
CA CYS A 55 2.98 -4.64 10.97
C CYS A 55 2.75 -5.70 9.91
N VAL A 56 1.78 -6.59 10.14
CA VAL A 56 1.37 -7.60 9.18
C VAL A 56 -0.04 -7.30 8.71
N VAL A 57 -0.17 -7.15 7.41
CA VAL A 57 -1.45 -6.83 6.75
C VAL A 57 -1.73 -7.86 5.66
N LEU A 58 -2.93 -8.44 5.68
CA LEU A 58 -3.46 -9.20 4.56
C LEU A 58 -4.04 -8.20 3.54
N ALA A 59 -3.52 -8.24 2.32
CA ALA A 59 -4.02 -7.44 1.20
C ALA A 59 -4.67 -8.37 0.16
N VAL A 60 -5.87 -8.00 -0.29
CA VAL A 60 -6.61 -8.76 -1.31
C VAL A 60 -7.11 -7.77 -2.36
N GLY A 61 -6.65 -7.95 -3.59
CA GLY A 61 -7.07 -7.13 -4.72
C GLY A 61 -7.90 -7.93 -5.73
N ALA A 62 -8.97 -7.33 -6.22
CA ALA A 62 -9.69 -7.84 -7.38
C ALA A 62 -8.98 -7.29 -8.62
N ARG A 63 -8.17 -8.13 -9.29
CA ARG A 63 -7.40 -7.70 -10.47
C ARG A 63 -7.97 -8.31 -11.72
N ASP A 64 -8.47 -7.46 -12.61
CA ASP A 64 -8.77 -7.87 -13.97
C ASP A 64 -7.48 -7.79 -14.80
N ARG A 65 -6.88 -8.95 -15.08
CA ARG A 65 -5.66 -9.04 -15.89
C ARG A 65 -5.85 -8.59 -17.34
N SER A 66 -7.09 -8.39 -17.78
CA SER A 66 -7.41 -7.89 -19.11
C SER A 66 -7.17 -6.40 -19.27
N THR A 67 -7.09 -5.64 -18.17
CA THR A 67 -6.87 -4.19 -18.19
C THR A 67 -5.43 -3.78 -18.55
N GLY A 68 -4.49 -4.73 -18.57
CA GLY A 68 -3.13 -4.51 -19.06
C GLY A 68 -2.39 -3.37 -18.34
N PRO A 69 -1.79 -2.42 -19.07
CA PRO A 69 -1.04 -1.31 -18.47
C PRO A 69 -1.91 -0.28 -17.73
N ASP A 70 -3.22 -0.31 -17.91
CA ASP A 70 -4.17 0.60 -17.26
C ASP A 70 -4.58 0.09 -15.88
N TRP A 71 -3.62 -0.35 -15.08
CA TRP A 71 -3.88 -0.84 -13.72
C TRP A 71 -4.27 0.29 -12.75
N GLY A 72 -3.76 1.50 -12.97
CA GLY A 72 -3.91 2.65 -12.09
C GLY A 72 -2.73 3.62 -12.21
N ALA A 73 -2.45 4.36 -11.16
CA ALA A 73 -1.32 5.28 -11.10
C ALA A 73 -0.85 5.53 -9.67
N TYR A 74 0.43 5.81 -9.52
CA TYR A 74 1.00 6.42 -8.32
C TYR A 74 0.73 7.91 -8.38
N THR A 75 0.03 8.43 -7.39
CA THR A 75 -0.44 9.82 -7.34
C THR A 75 0.29 10.61 -6.27
N VAL A 76 0.34 11.93 -6.42
CA VAL A 76 1.01 12.82 -5.48
C VAL A 76 0.09 13.10 -4.30
N ASP A 77 0.61 12.94 -3.09
CA ASP A 77 -0.08 13.24 -1.85
C ASP A 77 0.90 13.66 -0.75
N GLU A 78 0.61 14.77 -0.07
CA GLU A 78 1.50 15.32 0.94
C GLU A 78 1.58 14.44 2.20
N ALA A 79 0.47 13.83 2.62
CA ALA A 79 0.48 12.93 3.78
C ALA A 79 1.33 11.69 3.47
N ALA A 80 1.16 11.08 2.30
CA ALA A 80 1.97 9.96 1.86
C ALA A 80 3.46 10.32 1.76
N GLN A 81 3.78 11.52 1.28
CA GLN A 81 5.17 12.00 1.22
C GLN A 81 5.79 12.15 2.61
N ARG A 82 5.05 12.68 3.60
CA ARG A 82 5.52 12.78 5.00
C ARG A 82 5.89 11.41 5.58
N HIS A 83 5.18 10.36 5.19
CA HIS A 83 5.47 8.97 5.60
C HIS A 83 6.51 8.27 4.71
N GLY A 84 7.09 8.97 3.73
CA GLY A 84 8.04 8.37 2.80
C GLY A 84 7.41 7.38 1.81
N ALA A 85 6.10 7.41 1.64
CA ALA A 85 5.32 6.52 0.80
C ALA A 85 4.67 7.22 -0.41
N GLY A 86 5.05 8.46 -0.70
CA GLY A 86 4.53 9.25 -1.82
C GLY A 86 5.57 9.46 -2.92
N VAL A 87 5.08 9.64 -4.15
CA VAL A 87 5.87 10.07 -5.30
C VAL A 87 5.87 11.60 -5.41
N GLU A 88 6.88 12.15 -6.08
CA GLU A 88 6.95 13.60 -6.35
C GLU A 88 6.20 14.00 -7.63
N GLN A 89 6.04 13.05 -8.55
CA GLN A 89 5.31 13.22 -9.80
C GLN A 89 4.44 12.00 -10.05
N GLU A 90 3.24 12.22 -10.59
CA GLU A 90 2.35 11.13 -10.97
C GLU A 90 2.99 10.27 -12.05
N THR A 91 2.91 8.96 -11.88
CA THR A 91 3.42 7.98 -12.84
C THR A 91 2.62 6.68 -12.76
N ASN A 92 2.48 5.97 -13.87
CA ASN A 92 1.94 4.60 -13.89
C ASN A 92 3.06 3.53 -13.94
N GLU A 93 4.33 3.97 -13.93
CA GLU A 93 5.48 3.07 -14.03
C GLU A 93 6.03 2.71 -12.65
N PRO A 94 5.90 1.44 -12.20
CA PRO A 94 6.44 1.00 -10.91
C PRO A 94 7.94 1.26 -10.76
N SER A 95 8.70 1.14 -11.85
CA SER A 95 10.15 1.37 -11.83
C SER A 95 10.52 2.81 -11.46
N GLU A 96 9.68 3.78 -11.80
CA GLU A 96 9.85 5.18 -11.41
C GLU A 96 9.42 5.40 -9.95
N ALA A 97 8.23 4.92 -9.59
CA ALA A 97 7.70 5.07 -8.23
C ALA A 97 8.62 4.48 -7.17
N TYR A 98 9.24 3.35 -7.46
CA TYR A 98 10.13 2.64 -6.52
C TYR A 98 11.64 2.88 -6.78
N ALA A 99 12.01 3.82 -7.65
CA ALA A 99 13.41 4.02 -8.05
C ALA A 99 14.38 4.24 -6.89
N ARG A 100 13.93 4.87 -5.80
CA ARG A 100 14.75 5.15 -4.60
C ARG A 100 14.92 3.96 -3.64
N PHE A 101 14.17 2.89 -3.85
CA PHE A 101 14.24 1.71 -2.98
C PHE A 101 15.14 0.64 -3.58
N ALA A 102 15.84 -0.10 -2.71
CA ALA A 102 16.55 -1.29 -3.15
C ALA A 102 15.57 -2.30 -3.75
N LYS A 103 15.97 -2.93 -4.85
CA LYS A 103 15.15 -3.99 -5.45
C LYS A 103 14.94 -5.13 -4.44
N GLY A 104 13.68 -5.43 -4.17
CA GLY A 104 13.32 -6.57 -3.35
C GLY A 104 13.71 -7.88 -4.03
N GLY A 105 13.95 -8.91 -3.22
CA GLY A 105 14.22 -10.28 -3.69
C GLY A 105 13.22 -11.26 -3.08
N LEU A 106 13.22 -12.50 -3.60
CA LEU A 106 12.44 -13.57 -3.01
C LEU A 106 13.02 -13.94 -1.65
N ALA A 107 12.16 -13.97 -0.64
CA ALA A 107 12.49 -14.48 0.67
C ALA A 107 11.85 -15.85 0.87
N ARG A 108 12.54 -16.75 1.59
CA ARG A 108 11.93 -18.01 2.02
C ARG A 108 11.02 -17.74 3.21
N TYR A 109 9.88 -18.40 3.23
CA TYR A 109 9.03 -18.44 4.42
C TYR A 109 9.84 -18.95 5.62
N ARG A 110 9.65 -18.32 6.76
CA ARG A 110 10.17 -18.78 8.05
C ARG A 110 8.99 -18.97 8.98
N GLU A 111 8.98 -20.10 9.70
CA GLU A 111 7.98 -20.34 10.72
C GLU A 111 8.00 -19.21 11.77
N GLY A 112 6.83 -18.74 12.18
CA GLY A 112 6.68 -17.59 13.05
C GLY A 112 6.77 -16.22 12.37
N SER A 113 6.92 -16.15 11.03
CA SER A 113 6.88 -14.88 10.28
C SER A 113 5.48 -14.29 10.19
N LEU A 114 4.45 -15.10 10.40
CA LEU A 114 3.06 -14.67 10.44
C LEU A 114 2.52 -14.80 11.86
N PRO A 115 1.56 -13.94 12.23
CA PRO A 115 0.92 -14.00 13.53
C PRO A 115 0.09 -15.25 13.72
#